data_b072db59724db90383e606376bfc80ef
#
_entry.id   b072db59724db90383e606376bfc80ef
#
_cell.length_a   1.000
_cell.length_b   1.000
_cell.length_c   1.000
_cell.angle_alpha   90.00
_cell.angle_beta   90.00
_cell.angle_gamma   90.00
#
_symmetry.space_group_name_H-M   'P 1'
#
loop_
_entity.id
_entity.type
_entity.pdbx_description
1 polymer ?
#
loop_
_entity_poly.entity_id
_entity_poly.type
_entity_poly.pdbx_seq_one_letter_code
_entity_poly.pdbx_strand_id
1 'polypeptide(L)'
;MKILHTADLHLGQVIYQNYDRSDEHQHFFRQLEQWCQEEQPDALLVSGDVFDIQQPSATVKKTFTDYFVRLHQECPQMHIVITAGNHDSASRIQADSSIWELANAHLVGTPPAIDSLDNNDGWQYNYIIRLDSGYIVALPYMTGDRRNVIQSILDKVADDNTMRLPVVMMAHQAVTGLDPAGHHFDIGTLRTLDPSAMGNGYDYLALGHIHKPQTIGHKEDDNINTIAAHRSPVVRYSGSALHVSCDETYPHTVSLVEIDCHQGKVQIRQLRIDELRHFYVLPSDGTSFTSADEALESMTKFVSKGERGYIRFRFDLNTDLPSNFGQMVYDALLPYNDEWRYNPKMLWTGVSDSKESEKEELVFEVAELQQMTDPMMFIERTQDQYPGLDLEDVRQAFEEVKAEMLLLNEEKEIKNRQKTTAPEQ
;
A
#
# COMPACT_ATOMS: atom_id res chain seq x y z
N MET A 1 5.08 23.46 11.29
CA MET A 1 5.36 22.02 11.42
C MET A 1 5.83 21.50 10.08
N LYS A 2 6.94 20.77 10.06
CA LYS A 2 7.51 20.18 8.84
C LYS A 2 7.63 18.68 9.02
N ILE A 3 7.08 17.89 8.11
CA ILE A 3 7.06 16.43 8.21
C ILE A 3 7.48 15.77 6.90
N LEU A 4 8.10 14.59 7.00
CA LEU A 4 8.22 13.64 5.90
C LEU A 4 7.13 12.56 6.08
N HIS A 5 6.38 12.28 5.00
CA HIS A 5 5.31 11.28 5.01
C HIS A 5 5.56 10.23 3.94
N THR A 6 5.69 8.98 4.38
CA THR A 6 5.79 7.77 3.58
C THR A 6 4.83 6.71 4.12
N ALA A 7 4.59 5.65 3.36
CA ALA A 7 3.75 4.51 3.73
C ALA A 7 4.14 3.27 2.92
N ASP A 8 3.48 2.15 3.20
CA ASP A 8 3.49 0.97 2.34
C ASP A 8 4.91 0.52 1.97
N LEU A 9 5.74 0.30 3.03
CA LEU A 9 7.14 -0.10 2.86
C LEU A 9 7.27 -1.55 2.39
N HIS A 10 6.33 -2.41 2.78
CA HIS A 10 6.31 -3.84 2.46
C HIS A 10 7.65 -4.54 2.66
N LEU A 11 8.29 -4.29 3.82
CA LEU A 11 9.59 -4.90 4.13
C LEU A 11 9.50 -6.43 4.13
N GLY A 12 10.42 -7.05 3.43
CA GLY A 12 10.46 -8.51 3.26
C GLY A 12 9.62 -9.00 2.08
N GLN A 13 9.11 -8.12 1.23
CA GLN A 13 8.42 -8.51 0.02
C GLN A 13 9.33 -9.34 -0.90
N VAL A 14 8.75 -10.42 -1.42
CA VAL A 14 9.36 -11.26 -2.46
C VAL A 14 8.45 -11.19 -3.68
N ILE A 15 8.92 -10.63 -4.79
CA ILE A 15 8.14 -10.54 -6.01
C ILE A 15 8.47 -11.68 -6.97
N TYR A 16 7.47 -12.06 -7.78
CA TYR A 16 7.59 -13.15 -8.77
C TYR A 16 8.10 -14.46 -8.16
N GLN A 17 7.81 -14.69 -6.86
CA GLN A 17 8.14 -15.88 -6.06
C GLN A 17 9.64 -16.13 -5.81
N ASN A 18 10.55 -15.36 -6.42
CA ASN A 18 11.97 -15.66 -6.38
C ASN A 18 12.85 -14.49 -5.95
N TYR A 19 12.39 -13.25 -6.08
CA TYR A 19 13.27 -12.09 -5.90
C TYR A 19 13.00 -11.37 -4.59
N ASP A 20 13.92 -11.52 -3.65
CA ASP A 20 14.03 -10.69 -2.46
C ASP A 20 14.37 -9.25 -2.85
N ARG A 21 13.79 -8.29 -2.15
CA ARG A 21 13.93 -6.86 -2.44
C ARG A 21 14.74 -6.09 -1.38
N SER A 22 15.50 -6.80 -0.57
CA SER A 22 16.27 -6.19 0.54
C SER A 22 17.22 -5.10 0.08
N ASP A 23 17.86 -5.27 -1.09
CA ASP A 23 18.78 -4.27 -1.66
C ASP A 23 18.05 -3.02 -2.16
N GLU A 24 16.83 -3.17 -2.71
CA GLU A 24 15.98 -2.06 -3.12
C GLU A 24 15.50 -1.27 -1.89
N HIS A 25 15.05 -1.96 -0.82
CA HIS A 25 14.71 -1.30 0.43
C HIS A 25 15.91 -0.57 1.05
N GLN A 26 17.11 -1.16 1.02
CA GLN A 26 18.32 -0.48 1.49
C GLN A 26 18.65 0.76 0.66
N HIS A 27 18.41 0.72 -0.66
CA HIS A 27 18.58 1.86 -1.53
C HIS A 27 17.59 2.98 -1.21
N PHE A 28 16.32 2.65 -1.01
CA PHE A 28 15.29 3.59 -0.55
C PHE A 28 15.66 4.20 0.80
N PHE A 29 16.05 3.39 1.77
CA PHE A 29 16.38 3.88 3.11
C PHE A 29 17.54 4.86 3.13
N ARG A 30 18.56 4.68 2.27
CA ARG A 30 19.65 5.67 2.15
C ARG A 30 19.13 7.03 1.66
N GLN A 31 18.19 7.03 0.73
CA GLN A 31 17.57 8.26 0.25
C GLN A 31 16.72 8.92 1.34
N LEU A 32 15.93 8.13 2.06
CA LEU A 32 15.10 8.63 3.16
C LEU A 32 15.97 9.25 4.27
N GLU A 33 17.07 8.60 4.63
CA GLU A 33 18.06 9.12 5.59
C GLU A 33 18.66 10.46 5.12
N GLN A 34 19.07 10.54 3.85
CA GLN A 34 19.56 11.77 3.25
C GLN A 34 18.52 12.90 3.33
N TRP A 35 17.26 12.64 2.98
CA TRP A 35 16.20 13.65 3.07
C TRP A 35 15.91 14.07 4.51
N CYS A 36 15.97 13.16 5.47
CA CYS A 36 15.84 13.53 6.89
C CYS A 36 16.98 14.46 7.34
N GLN A 37 18.21 14.20 6.90
CA GLN A 37 19.36 15.03 7.22
C GLN A 37 19.30 16.40 6.53
N GLU A 38 18.89 16.46 5.26
CA GLU A 38 18.81 17.70 4.48
C GLU A 38 17.67 18.60 4.92
N GLU A 39 16.48 18.01 5.13
CA GLU A 39 15.25 18.73 5.38
C GLU A 39 15.01 19.00 6.88
N GLN A 40 15.64 18.25 7.77
CA GLN A 40 15.47 18.35 9.24
C GLN A 40 13.98 18.46 9.64
N PRO A 41 13.14 17.47 9.32
CA PRO A 41 11.72 17.51 9.66
C PRO A 41 11.49 17.34 11.15
N ASP A 42 10.40 17.87 11.66
CA ASP A 42 9.94 17.63 13.03
C ASP A 42 9.56 16.17 13.26
N ALA A 43 9.01 15.52 12.22
CA ALA A 43 8.66 14.11 12.27
C ALA A 43 8.78 13.40 10.91
N LEU A 44 9.11 12.10 10.97
CA LEU A 44 8.91 11.12 9.90
C LEU A 44 7.67 10.28 10.21
N LEU A 45 6.73 10.24 9.27
CA LEU A 45 5.49 9.46 9.36
C LEU A 45 5.56 8.26 8.43
N VAL A 46 5.28 7.07 8.96
CA VAL A 46 5.10 5.82 8.20
C VAL A 46 3.67 5.32 8.41
N SER A 47 2.80 5.59 7.42
CA SER A 47 1.36 5.38 7.54
C SER A 47 0.94 3.96 7.13
N GLY A 48 1.40 2.95 7.86
CA GLY A 48 1.00 1.54 7.72
C GLY A 48 1.75 0.74 6.67
N ASP A 49 1.46 -0.55 6.65
CA ASP A 49 2.07 -1.58 5.81
C ASP A 49 3.61 -1.53 5.81
N VAL A 50 4.13 -1.59 7.04
CA VAL A 50 5.58 -1.62 7.31
C VAL A 50 6.18 -2.91 6.80
N PHE A 51 5.51 -4.04 7.06
CA PHE A 51 5.92 -5.36 6.63
C PHE A 51 4.97 -5.92 5.56
N ASP A 52 5.51 -6.73 4.65
CA ASP A 52 4.72 -7.36 3.59
C ASP A 52 3.75 -8.43 4.13
N ILE A 53 4.09 -9.05 5.26
CA ILE A 53 3.28 -10.09 5.91
C ILE A 53 3.24 -9.90 7.42
N GLN A 54 2.17 -10.38 8.05
CA GLN A 54 1.96 -10.29 9.51
C GLN A 54 3.05 -10.94 10.36
N GLN A 55 3.81 -11.89 9.81
CA GLN A 55 4.89 -12.59 10.50
C GLN A 55 6.22 -12.45 9.73
N PRO A 56 6.83 -11.25 9.74
CA PRO A 56 8.11 -11.04 9.08
C PRO A 56 9.20 -11.90 9.71
N SER A 57 10.18 -12.32 8.90
CA SER A 57 11.33 -13.06 9.38
C SER A 57 12.17 -12.26 10.37
N ALA A 58 12.98 -12.93 11.18
CA ALA A 58 13.91 -12.26 12.10
C ALA A 58 14.89 -11.33 11.38
N THR A 59 15.31 -11.69 10.17
CA THR A 59 16.19 -10.87 9.33
C THR A 59 15.49 -9.57 8.91
N VAL A 60 14.23 -9.64 8.45
CA VAL A 60 13.45 -8.47 8.07
C VAL A 60 13.21 -7.54 9.26
N LYS A 61 12.86 -8.10 10.43
CA LYS A 61 12.74 -7.32 11.67
C LYS A 61 14.05 -6.65 12.07
N LYS A 62 15.18 -7.36 11.94
CA LYS A 62 16.49 -6.78 12.21
C LYS A 62 16.80 -5.62 11.27
N THR A 63 16.52 -5.75 9.97
CA THR A 63 16.69 -4.67 8.99
C THR A 63 15.87 -3.44 9.37
N PHE A 64 14.61 -3.61 9.75
CA PHE A 64 13.75 -2.55 10.25
C PHE A 64 14.37 -1.84 11.47
N THR A 65 14.76 -2.62 12.49
CA THR A 65 15.32 -2.09 13.72
C THR A 65 16.63 -1.35 13.47
N ASP A 66 17.58 -1.97 12.74
CA ASP A 66 18.89 -1.38 12.44
C ASP A 66 18.74 -0.05 11.69
N TYR A 67 17.77 0.02 10.77
CA TYR A 67 17.54 1.22 10.00
C TYR A 67 17.00 2.38 10.86
N PHE A 68 15.90 2.15 11.59
CA PHE A 68 15.28 3.23 12.38
C PHE A 68 16.12 3.66 13.58
N VAL A 69 16.90 2.74 14.18
CA VAL A 69 17.89 3.09 15.20
C VAL A 69 18.99 4.00 14.62
N ARG A 70 19.51 3.66 13.44
CA ARG A 70 20.50 4.51 12.76
C ARG A 70 19.92 5.87 12.40
N LEU A 71 18.69 5.90 11.87
CA LEU A 71 18.01 7.15 11.54
C LEU A 71 17.83 8.05 12.76
N HIS A 72 17.47 7.48 13.92
CA HIS A 72 17.42 8.23 15.17
C HIS A 72 18.79 8.76 15.61
N GLN A 73 19.86 7.99 15.41
CA GLN A 73 21.23 8.45 15.72
C GLN A 73 21.64 9.65 14.87
N GLU A 74 21.27 9.66 13.60
CA GLU A 74 21.57 10.76 12.67
C GLU A 74 20.64 11.98 12.87
N CYS A 75 19.39 11.75 13.26
CA CYS A 75 18.38 12.79 13.46
C CYS A 75 17.71 12.66 14.84
N PRO A 76 18.44 12.90 15.95
CA PRO A 76 17.95 12.55 17.31
C PRO A 76 16.80 13.42 17.81
N GLN A 77 16.56 14.58 17.20
CA GLN A 77 15.42 15.46 17.56
C GLN A 77 14.16 15.16 16.78
N MET A 78 14.27 14.43 15.68
CA MET A 78 13.14 14.06 14.84
C MET A 78 12.31 12.96 15.52
N HIS A 79 11.01 13.15 15.56
CA HIS A 79 10.10 12.09 15.97
C HIS A 79 9.87 11.11 14.81
N ILE A 80 9.78 9.82 15.10
CA ILE A 80 9.43 8.79 14.13
C ILE A 80 8.10 8.21 14.55
N VAL A 81 7.06 8.33 13.71
CA VAL A 81 5.73 7.81 14.03
C VAL A 81 5.34 6.76 13.01
N ILE A 82 5.08 5.55 13.50
CA ILE A 82 4.77 4.37 12.68
C ILE A 82 3.43 3.80 13.11
N THR A 83 2.51 3.64 12.18
CA THR A 83 1.24 2.95 12.42
C THR A 83 1.21 1.59 11.73
N ALA A 84 0.38 0.66 12.23
CA ALA A 84 0.17 -0.61 11.54
C ALA A 84 -0.81 -0.45 10.38
N GLY A 85 -0.52 -1.09 9.24
CA GLY A 85 -1.43 -1.27 8.11
C GLY A 85 -2.19 -2.60 8.18
N ASN A 86 -2.84 -2.97 7.06
CA ASN A 86 -3.60 -4.24 7.00
C ASN A 86 -2.70 -5.48 6.79
N HIS A 87 -1.50 -5.30 6.23
CA HIS A 87 -0.49 -6.36 6.13
C HIS A 87 0.23 -6.60 7.46
N ASP A 88 0.24 -5.63 8.37
CA ASP A 88 0.94 -5.72 9.64
C ASP A 88 0.14 -6.50 10.70
N SER A 89 0.87 -7.08 11.65
CA SER A 89 0.25 -7.56 12.89
C SER A 89 0.21 -6.43 13.92
N ALA A 90 -0.99 -5.92 14.20
CA ALA A 90 -1.23 -4.83 15.17
C ALA A 90 -0.51 -5.04 16.51
N SER A 91 -0.66 -6.23 17.10
CA SER A 91 -0.03 -6.58 18.38
C SER A 91 1.49 -6.65 18.31
N ARG A 92 2.07 -7.05 17.18
CA ARG A 92 3.52 -7.13 17.01
C ARG A 92 4.16 -5.75 16.81
N ILE A 93 3.49 -4.85 16.09
CA ILE A 93 3.91 -3.44 15.99
C ILE A 93 3.84 -2.78 17.39
N GLN A 94 2.79 -3.04 18.16
CA GLN A 94 2.61 -2.45 19.49
C GLN A 94 3.56 -3.01 20.56
N ALA A 95 4.01 -4.26 20.42
CA ALA A 95 4.70 -5.00 21.48
C ALA A 95 5.95 -4.29 22.02
N ASP A 96 6.71 -3.62 21.14
CA ASP A 96 7.98 -2.99 21.48
C ASP A 96 7.87 -1.46 21.63
N SER A 97 6.64 -0.87 21.61
CA SER A 97 6.41 0.59 21.59
C SER A 97 7.15 1.33 22.70
N SER A 98 7.11 0.83 23.94
CA SER A 98 7.75 1.48 25.09
C SER A 98 9.28 1.54 24.97
N ILE A 99 9.90 0.61 24.25
CA ILE A 99 11.36 0.64 24.00
C ILE A 99 11.67 1.70 22.95
N TRP A 100 10.85 1.80 21.91
CA TRP A 100 11.02 2.74 20.83
C TRP A 100 10.81 4.20 21.25
N GLU A 101 9.94 4.46 22.25
CA GLU A 101 9.73 5.78 22.82
C GLU A 101 11.03 6.41 23.37
N LEU A 102 11.98 5.59 23.86
CA LEU A 102 13.30 6.05 24.31
C LEU A 102 14.13 6.67 23.16
N ALA A 103 13.78 6.37 21.92
CA ALA A 103 14.40 6.89 20.71
C ALA A 103 13.48 7.89 19.96
N ASN A 104 12.56 8.57 20.64
CA ASN A 104 11.54 9.44 20.03
C ASN A 104 10.76 8.75 18.88
N ALA A 105 10.64 7.42 18.93
CA ALA A 105 9.89 6.64 17.95
C ALA A 105 8.61 6.07 18.59
N HIS A 106 7.49 6.32 17.94
CA HIS A 106 6.14 5.99 18.44
C HIS A 106 5.52 4.95 17.50
N LEU A 107 5.34 3.74 18.00
CA LEU A 107 4.75 2.63 17.27
C LEU A 107 3.32 2.40 17.74
N VAL A 108 2.34 2.63 16.88
CA VAL A 108 0.92 2.48 17.19
C VAL A 108 0.33 1.36 16.32
N GLY A 109 0.15 0.19 16.92
CA GLY A 109 -0.35 -0.98 16.20
C GLY A 109 -1.83 -1.27 16.44
N THR A 110 -2.29 -1.12 17.68
CA THR A 110 -3.64 -1.52 18.08
C THR A 110 -4.64 -0.38 17.87
N PRO A 111 -5.71 -0.60 17.08
CA PRO A 111 -6.71 0.44 16.85
C PRO A 111 -7.53 0.73 18.13
N PRO A 112 -8.05 1.97 18.29
CA PRO A 112 -8.89 2.33 19.42
C PRO A 112 -10.19 1.49 19.42
N ALA A 113 -10.58 0.96 20.57
CA ALA A 113 -11.79 0.16 20.69
C ALA A 113 -13.04 1.07 20.73
N ILE A 114 -14.17 0.57 20.24
CA ILE A 114 -15.43 1.35 20.20
C ILE A 114 -15.97 1.57 21.63
N ASP A 115 -15.85 0.57 22.49
CA ASP A 115 -16.25 0.63 23.89
C ASP A 115 -15.36 1.53 24.76
N SER A 116 -14.23 1.99 24.24
CA SER A 116 -13.41 3.01 24.91
C SER A 116 -14.14 4.34 25.10
N LEU A 117 -15.18 4.63 24.30
CA LEU A 117 -15.99 5.84 24.44
C LEU A 117 -16.70 5.94 25.80
N ASP A 118 -16.98 4.80 26.43
CA ASP A 118 -17.62 4.74 27.74
C ASP A 118 -16.62 4.96 28.91
N ASN A 119 -15.31 4.98 28.61
CA ASN A 119 -14.26 5.13 29.59
C ASN A 119 -13.74 6.58 29.63
N ASN A 120 -13.48 7.07 30.83
CA ASN A 120 -12.91 8.40 31.05
C ASN A 120 -11.50 8.29 31.68
N ASP A 121 -10.68 7.37 31.17
CA ASP A 121 -9.34 7.06 31.69
C ASP A 121 -8.21 7.75 30.89
N GLY A 122 -8.57 8.56 29.88
CA GLY A 122 -7.62 9.26 29.03
C GLY A 122 -7.00 8.38 27.95
N TRP A 123 -7.67 7.31 27.56
CA TRP A 123 -7.22 6.37 26.50
C TRP A 123 -6.85 7.06 25.17
N GLN A 124 -7.42 8.24 24.88
CA GLN A 124 -7.12 9.04 23.68
C GLN A 124 -5.63 9.36 23.57
N TYR A 125 -4.95 9.56 24.71
CA TYR A 125 -3.53 9.87 24.73
C TYR A 125 -2.63 8.76 24.18
N ASN A 126 -3.12 7.52 24.06
CA ASN A 126 -2.38 6.44 23.39
C ASN A 126 -2.20 6.67 21.89
N TYR A 127 -2.97 7.61 21.32
CA TYR A 127 -2.98 7.93 19.88
C TYR A 127 -2.51 9.36 19.59
N ILE A 128 -2.19 10.15 20.62
CA ILE A 128 -1.80 11.55 20.49
C ILE A 128 -0.33 11.70 20.81
N ILE A 129 0.47 12.09 19.84
CA ILE A 129 1.89 12.42 19.99
C ILE A 129 2.00 13.94 19.93
N ARG A 130 2.48 14.55 21.01
CA ARG A 130 2.68 16.00 21.10
C ARG A 130 4.14 16.33 20.76
N LEU A 131 4.34 17.23 19.82
CA LEU A 131 5.60 17.85 19.47
C LEU A 131 5.57 19.33 19.86
N ASP A 132 6.73 19.98 19.92
CA ASP A 132 6.80 21.42 20.12
C ASP A 132 6.14 22.20 18.96
N SER A 133 6.20 21.63 17.73
CA SER A 133 5.65 22.22 16.51
C SER A 133 4.18 21.86 16.22
N GLY A 134 3.58 20.91 16.94
CA GLY A 134 2.21 20.48 16.66
C GLY A 134 1.80 19.15 17.31
N TYR A 135 0.71 18.59 16.81
CA TYR A 135 0.17 17.31 17.27
C TYR A 135 0.11 16.31 16.12
N ILE A 136 0.39 15.05 16.43
CA ILE A 136 0.17 13.93 15.52
C ILE A 136 -0.82 12.97 16.16
N VAL A 137 -1.92 12.69 15.46
CA VAL A 137 -2.88 11.65 15.83
C VAL A 137 -2.56 10.41 14.99
N ALA A 138 -2.05 9.37 15.62
CA ALA A 138 -1.57 8.16 14.96
C ALA A 138 -2.64 7.06 15.03
N LEU A 139 -3.34 6.79 13.91
CA LEU A 139 -4.36 5.76 13.81
C LEU A 139 -3.86 4.63 12.90
N PRO A 140 -3.78 3.39 13.41
CA PRO A 140 -3.47 2.23 12.57
C PRO A 140 -4.66 1.82 11.71
N TYR A 141 -4.49 0.80 10.87
CA TYR A 141 -5.59 0.21 10.10
C TYR A 141 -6.77 -0.18 10.99
N MET A 142 -7.96 0.22 10.57
CA MET A 142 -9.19 0.02 11.33
C MET A 142 -10.28 -0.60 10.44
N THR A 143 -11.11 -1.45 11.04
CA THR A 143 -12.31 -2.00 10.42
C THR A 143 -13.56 -1.48 11.13
N GLY A 144 -14.68 -1.41 10.42
CA GLY A 144 -15.95 -0.95 10.96
C GLY A 144 -16.04 0.58 11.07
N ASP A 145 -17.18 1.07 11.58
CA ASP A 145 -17.40 2.51 11.78
C ASP A 145 -16.72 2.99 13.08
N ARG A 146 -15.75 3.87 12.93
CA ARG A 146 -14.94 4.43 14.02
C ARG A 146 -15.07 5.95 14.16
N ARG A 147 -16.02 6.58 13.48
CA ARG A 147 -16.16 8.05 13.44
C ARG A 147 -16.20 8.69 14.83
N ASN A 148 -16.99 8.16 15.73
CA ASN A 148 -17.12 8.73 17.08
C ASN A 148 -15.83 8.59 17.89
N VAL A 149 -15.13 7.48 17.74
CA VAL A 149 -13.85 7.21 18.41
C VAL A 149 -12.77 8.17 17.88
N ILE A 150 -12.68 8.32 16.56
CA ILE A 150 -11.75 9.25 15.92
C ILE A 150 -12.03 10.68 16.36
N GLN A 151 -13.31 11.10 16.33
CA GLN A 151 -13.69 12.45 16.74
C GLN A 151 -13.37 12.71 18.21
N SER A 152 -13.59 11.74 19.11
CA SER A 152 -13.21 11.85 20.52
C SER A 152 -11.70 12.11 20.74
N ILE A 153 -10.83 11.50 19.90
CA ILE A 153 -9.39 11.75 19.95
C ILE A 153 -9.09 13.18 19.46
N LEU A 154 -9.72 13.60 18.36
CA LEU A 154 -9.53 14.95 17.80
C LEU A 154 -10.07 16.04 18.74
N ASP A 155 -11.21 15.81 19.40
CA ASP A 155 -11.75 16.72 20.41
C ASP A 155 -10.78 16.87 21.58
N LYS A 156 -10.14 15.78 22.00
CA LYS A 156 -9.11 15.81 23.05
C LYS A 156 -7.89 16.62 22.62
N VAL A 157 -7.45 16.49 21.36
CA VAL A 157 -6.39 17.35 20.81
C VAL A 157 -6.83 18.82 20.82
N ALA A 158 -8.07 19.12 20.43
CA ALA A 158 -8.60 20.48 20.40
C ALA A 158 -8.63 21.13 21.80
N ASP A 159 -9.01 20.36 22.84
CA ASP A 159 -8.98 20.80 24.23
C ASP A 159 -7.56 21.16 24.70
N ASP A 160 -6.57 20.35 24.33
CA ASP A 160 -5.17 20.51 24.76
C ASP A 160 -4.42 21.56 23.90
N ASN A 161 -4.84 21.78 22.64
CA ASN A 161 -4.17 22.65 21.66
C ASN A 161 -4.58 24.14 21.80
N THR A 162 -4.33 24.71 22.97
CA THR A 162 -4.65 26.12 23.25
C THR A 162 -3.86 27.11 22.41
N MET A 163 -2.70 26.70 21.88
CA MET A 163 -1.84 27.51 21.02
C MET A 163 -2.20 27.45 19.55
N ARG A 164 -3.19 26.63 19.16
CA ARG A 164 -3.59 26.39 17.77
C ARG A 164 -2.42 25.95 16.88
N LEU A 165 -1.63 25.03 17.37
CA LEU A 165 -0.56 24.39 16.61
C LEU A 165 -1.14 23.45 15.52
N PRO A 166 -0.39 23.14 14.47
CA PRO A 166 -0.77 22.18 13.45
C PRO A 166 -1.19 20.83 14.02
N VAL A 167 -2.22 20.23 13.44
CA VAL A 167 -2.69 18.88 13.76
C VAL A 167 -2.59 18.00 12.54
N VAL A 168 -1.74 16.98 12.61
CA VAL A 168 -1.58 15.95 11.58
C VAL A 168 -2.27 14.67 12.06
N MET A 169 -3.07 14.06 11.20
CA MET A 169 -3.63 12.73 11.48
C MET A 169 -3.04 11.72 10.52
N MET A 170 -2.62 10.57 11.03
CA MET A 170 -2.18 9.41 10.26
C MET A 170 -3.29 8.37 10.24
N ALA A 171 -3.50 7.72 9.10
CA ALA A 171 -4.35 6.53 9.01
C ALA A 171 -3.93 5.64 7.84
N HIS A 172 -4.39 4.38 7.85
CA HIS A 172 -4.16 3.43 6.78
C HIS A 172 -5.51 2.93 6.26
N GLN A 173 -6.12 3.70 5.34
CA GLN A 173 -7.50 3.51 4.91
C GLN A 173 -7.70 3.93 3.46
N ALA A 174 -8.62 3.25 2.76
CA ALA A 174 -9.12 3.71 1.47
C ALA A 174 -10.23 4.76 1.67
N VAL A 175 -10.08 5.95 1.10
CA VAL A 175 -11.10 7.01 1.15
C VAL A 175 -11.73 7.23 -0.23
N THR A 176 -12.99 7.67 -0.25
CA THR A 176 -13.71 7.98 -1.50
C THR A 176 -13.01 9.11 -2.27
N GLY A 177 -12.95 8.98 -3.59
CA GLY A 177 -12.29 9.94 -4.47
C GLY A 177 -10.83 9.63 -4.78
N LEU A 178 -10.32 8.48 -4.29
CA LEU A 178 -8.99 7.97 -4.66
C LEU A 178 -8.95 7.52 -6.13
N ASP A 179 -7.76 7.57 -6.73
CA ASP A 179 -7.42 6.92 -7.99
C ASP A 179 -6.77 5.55 -7.66
N PRO A 180 -7.42 4.43 -7.99
CA PRO A 180 -6.93 3.09 -7.67
C PRO A 180 -5.88 2.57 -8.66
N ALA A 181 -5.39 3.37 -9.61
CA ALA A 181 -4.48 2.92 -10.65
C ALA A 181 -3.25 2.19 -10.06
N GLY A 182 -2.94 1.01 -10.61
CA GLY A 182 -1.83 0.16 -10.16
C GLY A 182 -2.10 -0.65 -8.89
N HIS A 183 -3.19 -0.41 -8.19
CA HIS A 183 -3.54 -1.16 -6.99
C HIS A 183 -4.53 -2.28 -7.31
N HIS A 184 -4.16 -3.52 -6.99
CA HIS A 184 -5.03 -4.67 -7.17
C HIS A 184 -5.89 -4.87 -5.93
N PHE A 185 -7.18 -4.62 -6.06
CA PHE A 185 -8.16 -4.96 -5.02
C PHE A 185 -8.78 -6.33 -5.33
N ASP A 186 -8.91 -7.17 -4.33
CA ASP A 186 -9.79 -8.32 -4.45
C ASP A 186 -11.23 -7.84 -4.66
N ILE A 187 -11.93 -8.43 -5.63
CA ILE A 187 -13.27 -8.01 -6.02
C ILE A 187 -14.18 -8.00 -4.77
N GLY A 188 -14.79 -6.84 -4.50
CA GLY A 188 -15.69 -6.65 -3.35
C GLY A 188 -15.03 -6.33 -2.01
N THR A 189 -13.70 -6.17 -1.94
CA THR A 189 -12.98 -5.90 -0.68
C THR A 189 -12.67 -4.43 -0.45
N LEU A 190 -12.65 -3.59 -1.49
CA LEU A 190 -12.41 -2.16 -1.34
C LEU A 190 -13.59 -1.47 -0.66
N ARG A 191 -13.50 -1.30 0.65
CA ARG A 191 -14.42 -0.46 1.42
C ARG A 191 -13.81 0.93 1.55
N THR A 192 -14.25 1.85 0.69
CA THR A 192 -13.87 3.25 0.83
C THR A 192 -14.69 3.92 1.92
N LEU A 193 -14.02 4.73 2.72
CA LEU A 193 -14.67 5.61 3.70
C LEU A 193 -14.82 7.00 3.09
N ASP A 194 -15.94 7.67 3.37
CA ASP A 194 -16.04 9.09 3.08
C ASP A 194 -14.98 9.84 3.91
N PRO A 195 -14.23 10.80 3.34
CA PRO A 195 -13.23 11.57 4.11
C PRO A 195 -13.79 12.19 5.40
N SER A 196 -15.07 12.56 5.43
CA SER A 196 -15.73 13.07 6.64
C SER A 196 -15.84 12.03 7.77
N ALA A 197 -15.74 10.74 7.45
CA ALA A 197 -15.69 9.67 8.46
C ALA A 197 -14.38 9.68 9.26
N MET A 198 -13.35 10.38 8.76
CA MET A 198 -12.08 10.60 9.45
C MET A 198 -12.13 11.77 10.46
N GLY A 199 -13.31 12.30 10.74
CA GLY A 199 -13.51 13.38 11.72
C GLY A 199 -13.11 14.76 11.20
N ASN A 200 -13.06 15.73 12.11
CA ASN A 200 -12.74 17.13 11.81
C ASN A 200 -11.76 17.68 12.88
N GLY A 201 -10.93 18.65 12.48
CA GLY A 201 -10.01 19.31 13.41
C GLY A 201 -8.54 18.98 13.18
N TYR A 202 -8.21 18.40 12.04
CA TYR A 202 -6.83 18.23 11.57
C TYR A 202 -6.56 19.15 10.36
N ASP A 203 -5.27 19.45 10.12
CA ASP A 203 -4.81 20.22 8.97
C ASP A 203 -4.37 19.32 7.81
N TYR A 204 -3.83 18.14 8.12
CA TYR A 204 -3.31 17.18 7.16
C TYR A 204 -3.63 15.76 7.59
N LEU A 205 -4.20 14.98 6.66
CA LEU A 205 -4.43 13.53 6.83
C LEU A 205 -3.41 12.78 5.99
N ALA A 206 -2.47 12.13 6.68
CA ALA A 206 -1.41 11.30 6.12
C ALA A 206 -1.89 9.86 5.95
N LEU A 207 -2.23 9.48 4.72
CA LEU A 207 -2.78 8.16 4.39
C LEU A 207 -1.73 7.22 3.79
N GLY A 208 -1.79 5.94 4.17
CA GLY A 208 -1.24 4.79 3.46
C GLY A 208 -2.37 3.92 2.89
N HIS A 209 -2.03 2.71 2.41
CA HIS A 209 -2.90 1.73 1.79
C HIS A 209 -2.98 1.83 0.27
N ILE A 210 -2.94 3.02 -0.30
CA ILE A 210 -2.95 3.22 -1.76
C ILE A 210 -1.55 3.57 -2.23
N HIS A 211 -1.00 2.75 -3.11
CA HIS A 211 0.40 2.85 -3.53
C HIS A 211 0.70 4.04 -4.44
N LYS A 212 -0.34 4.58 -5.10
CA LYS A 212 -0.21 5.77 -5.95
C LYS A 212 -0.18 7.05 -5.10
N PRO A 213 0.89 7.87 -5.18
CA PRO A 213 0.92 9.17 -4.54
C PRO A 213 -0.17 10.08 -5.10
N GLN A 214 -1.04 10.62 -4.24
CA GLN A 214 -2.15 11.47 -4.67
C GLN A 214 -2.73 12.31 -3.55
N THR A 215 -3.23 13.52 -3.90
CA THR A 215 -4.00 14.37 -3.00
C THR A 215 -5.46 14.30 -3.39
N ILE A 216 -6.33 13.92 -2.46
CA ILE A 216 -7.77 13.73 -2.72
C ILE A 216 -8.42 15.08 -3.10
N GLY A 217 -9.19 15.06 -4.19
CA GLY A 217 -9.87 16.26 -4.71
C GLY A 217 -8.98 17.22 -5.49
N HIS A 218 -7.72 16.89 -5.70
CA HIS A 218 -6.78 17.69 -6.48
C HIS A 218 -6.14 16.85 -7.59
N LYS A 219 -5.89 17.45 -8.74
CA LYS A 219 -5.05 16.81 -9.75
C LYS A 219 -3.60 17.06 -9.37
N GLU A 220 -2.84 16.00 -9.30
CA GLU A 220 -1.39 16.10 -9.09
C GLU A 220 -0.74 16.76 -10.33
N ASP A 221 0.24 17.61 -10.09
CA ASP A 221 1.14 18.08 -11.13
C ASP A 221 2.25 17.03 -11.28
N ASP A 222 2.46 16.53 -12.49
CA ASP A 222 3.53 15.56 -12.79
C ASP A 222 4.93 16.16 -12.57
N ASN A 223 5.01 17.47 -12.34
CA ASN A 223 6.27 18.15 -12.01
C ASN A 223 6.60 17.99 -10.52
N ILE A 224 7.34 16.95 -10.21
CA ILE A 224 7.76 16.54 -8.87
C ILE A 224 8.51 17.63 -8.09
N ASN A 225 9.14 18.59 -8.78
CA ASN A 225 9.89 19.68 -8.16
C ASN A 225 9.01 20.90 -7.80
N THR A 226 7.72 20.87 -8.09
CA THR A 226 6.80 21.95 -7.78
C THR A 226 6.26 21.80 -6.36
N ILE A 227 6.28 22.90 -5.58
CA ILE A 227 5.59 22.96 -4.30
C ILE A 227 4.12 23.23 -4.56
N ALA A 228 3.28 22.24 -4.35
CA ALA A 228 1.83 22.41 -4.39
C ALA A 228 1.34 22.97 -3.05
N ALA A 229 0.60 24.09 -3.09
CA ALA A 229 0.01 24.72 -1.92
C ALA A 229 -1.50 24.50 -1.88
N HIS A 230 -1.99 23.92 -0.80
CA HIS A 230 -3.39 23.59 -0.60
C HIS A 230 -3.94 24.35 0.63
N ARG A 231 -5.26 24.48 0.70
CA ARG A 231 -5.92 24.93 1.93
C ARG A 231 -6.20 23.73 2.83
N SER A 232 -5.95 23.89 4.13
CA SER A 232 -6.29 22.91 5.16
C SER A 232 -7.84 22.71 5.24
N PRO A 233 -8.33 21.46 5.50
CA PRO A 233 -7.57 20.24 5.63
C PRO A 233 -7.18 19.61 4.27
N VAL A 234 -6.05 18.93 4.25
CA VAL A 234 -5.56 18.19 3.08
C VAL A 234 -5.53 16.70 3.37
N VAL A 235 -6.03 15.89 2.45
CA VAL A 235 -6.04 14.42 2.51
C VAL A 235 -5.11 13.89 1.44
N ARG A 236 -4.07 13.12 1.84
CA ARG A 236 -3.04 12.69 0.90
C ARG A 236 -2.54 11.27 1.18
N TYR A 237 -2.40 10.50 0.11
CA TYR A 237 -1.60 9.28 0.05
C TYR A 237 -0.17 9.62 -0.34
N SER A 238 0.82 9.17 0.43
CA SER A 238 2.24 9.31 0.05
C SER A 238 2.62 8.37 -1.10
N GLY A 239 1.89 7.27 -1.23
CA GLY A 239 2.24 6.13 -2.07
C GLY A 239 3.22 5.18 -1.40
N SER A 240 3.49 4.05 -2.04
CA SER A 240 4.43 3.04 -1.58
C SER A 240 5.89 3.46 -1.82
N ALA A 241 6.79 2.92 -0.98
CA ALA A 241 8.22 3.18 -1.09
C ALA A 241 8.87 2.55 -2.35
N LEU A 242 8.34 1.43 -2.80
CA LEU A 242 8.77 0.69 -4.00
C LEU A 242 7.54 0.26 -4.77
N HIS A 243 7.69 -0.02 -6.06
CA HIS A 243 6.64 -0.68 -6.84
C HIS A 243 6.23 -2.00 -6.19
N VAL A 244 5.01 -2.12 -5.75
CA VAL A 244 4.45 -3.38 -5.22
C VAL A 244 3.98 -4.28 -6.35
N SER A 245 3.58 -3.68 -7.48
CA SER A 245 3.18 -4.37 -8.71
C SER A 245 3.83 -3.76 -9.94
N CYS A 246 4.05 -4.58 -10.97
CA CYS A 246 4.55 -4.12 -12.27
C CYS A 246 3.57 -3.22 -13.05
N ASP A 247 2.34 -3.11 -12.58
CA ASP A 247 1.30 -2.29 -13.19
C ASP A 247 1.28 -0.85 -12.63
N GLU A 248 2.12 -0.57 -11.64
CA GLU A 248 2.36 0.77 -11.10
C GLU A 248 3.30 1.53 -12.03
N THR A 249 2.74 2.34 -12.94
CA THR A 249 3.50 3.07 -13.97
C THR A 249 3.81 4.52 -13.60
N TYR A 250 3.43 4.93 -12.38
CA TYR A 250 3.65 6.26 -11.85
C TYR A 250 4.94 6.33 -11.01
N PRO A 251 5.55 7.52 -10.84
CA PRO A 251 6.72 7.68 -9.99
C PRO A 251 6.37 7.49 -8.51
N HIS A 252 7.22 6.79 -7.76
CA HIS A 252 7.11 6.66 -6.31
C HIS A 252 7.80 7.84 -5.62
N THR A 253 7.19 8.32 -4.54
CA THR A 253 7.64 9.55 -3.87
C THR A 253 7.48 9.46 -2.36
N VAL A 254 8.28 10.26 -1.64
CA VAL A 254 8.03 10.65 -0.25
C VAL A 254 7.48 12.07 -0.24
N SER A 255 6.47 12.34 0.57
CA SER A 255 5.89 13.68 0.66
C SER A 255 6.59 14.50 1.75
N LEU A 256 7.24 15.60 1.37
CA LEU A 256 7.67 16.62 2.31
C LEU A 256 6.55 17.63 2.47
N VAL A 257 6.06 17.79 3.70
CA VAL A 257 4.86 18.59 4.00
C VAL A 257 5.20 19.67 5.02
N GLU A 258 4.88 20.92 4.69
CA GLU A 258 5.00 22.06 5.60
C GLU A 258 3.61 22.63 5.89
N ILE A 259 3.28 22.73 7.18
CA ILE A 259 1.96 23.16 7.64
C ILE A 259 2.09 24.49 8.38
N ASP A 260 1.42 25.52 7.84
CA ASP A 260 1.21 26.80 8.48
C ASP A 260 -0.28 26.96 8.84
N CYS A 261 -0.61 26.56 10.08
CA CYS A 261 -1.98 26.63 10.56
C CYS A 261 -2.50 28.07 10.69
N HIS A 262 -1.64 29.09 10.87
CA HIS A 262 -2.04 30.49 10.96
C HIS A 262 -2.50 31.04 9.61
N GLN A 263 -1.91 30.54 8.52
CA GLN A 263 -2.32 30.87 7.18
C GLN A 263 -3.37 29.91 6.60
N GLY A 264 -3.66 28.78 7.30
CA GLY A 264 -4.51 27.70 6.81
C GLY A 264 -3.95 27.09 5.53
N LYS A 265 -2.62 26.93 5.46
CA LYS A 265 -1.93 26.41 4.28
C LYS A 265 -1.12 25.15 4.61
N VAL A 266 -1.20 24.20 3.68
CA VAL A 266 -0.36 23.00 3.64
C VAL A 266 0.42 23.04 2.33
N GLN A 267 1.74 23.04 2.40
CA GLN A 267 2.63 22.96 1.25
C GLN A 267 3.19 21.56 1.14
N ILE A 268 3.16 20.99 -0.06
CA ILE A 268 3.61 19.63 -0.32
C ILE A 268 4.63 19.66 -1.44
N ARG A 269 5.79 19.07 -1.20
CA ARG A 269 6.80 18.79 -2.21
C ARG A 269 7.00 17.26 -2.28
N GLN A 270 6.91 16.71 -3.46
CA GLN A 270 7.16 15.31 -3.72
C GLN A 270 8.67 15.10 -3.90
N LEU A 271 9.25 14.24 -3.08
CA LEU A 271 10.63 13.80 -3.20
C LEU A 271 10.63 12.48 -3.97
N ARG A 272 11.08 12.51 -5.21
CA ARG A 272 11.09 11.32 -6.07
C ARG A 272 12.08 10.30 -5.56
N ILE A 273 11.63 9.06 -5.45
CA ILE A 273 12.48 7.92 -5.13
C ILE A 273 13.24 7.52 -6.39
N ASP A 274 14.57 7.47 -6.29
CA ASP A 274 15.42 6.87 -7.30
C ASP A 274 15.38 5.35 -7.14
N GLU A 275 14.85 4.66 -8.12
CA GLU A 275 14.64 3.23 -8.06
C GLU A 275 15.91 2.47 -8.43
N LEU A 276 16.30 1.50 -7.60
CA LEU A 276 17.45 0.65 -7.90
C LEU A 276 17.24 -0.20 -9.14
N ARG A 277 15.99 -0.61 -9.42
CA ARG A 277 15.58 -1.41 -10.58
C ARG A 277 14.28 -0.89 -11.14
N HIS A 278 14.30 -0.57 -12.44
CA HIS A 278 13.11 -0.15 -13.17
C HIS A 278 12.37 -1.34 -13.79
N PHE A 279 11.10 -1.15 -14.12
CA PHE A 279 10.29 -2.14 -14.83
C PHE A 279 10.30 -1.85 -16.33
N TYR A 280 10.73 -2.83 -17.12
CA TYR A 280 10.83 -2.72 -18.57
C TYR A 280 9.90 -3.72 -19.24
N VAL A 281 9.18 -3.26 -20.27
CA VAL A 281 8.42 -4.11 -21.18
C VAL A 281 9.15 -4.19 -22.51
N LEU A 282 9.46 -5.38 -22.95
CA LEU A 282 10.07 -5.61 -24.27
C LEU A 282 9.05 -6.20 -25.24
N PRO A 283 9.01 -5.75 -26.48
CA PRO A 283 9.83 -4.69 -27.08
C PRO A 283 9.47 -3.30 -26.51
N SER A 284 10.48 -2.42 -26.37
CA SER A 284 10.31 -1.08 -25.80
C SER A 284 9.61 -0.09 -26.73
N ASP A 285 9.47 -0.42 -28.01
CA ASP A 285 8.77 0.39 -29.02
C ASP A 285 7.24 0.19 -29.02
N GLY A 286 6.73 -0.67 -28.13
CA GLY A 286 5.30 -0.95 -28.02
C GLY A 286 4.77 -2.02 -28.95
N THR A 287 5.62 -2.61 -29.81
CA THR A 287 5.27 -3.77 -30.65
C THR A 287 5.19 -5.06 -29.82
N SER A 288 4.95 -6.19 -30.44
CA SER A 288 4.86 -7.50 -29.80
C SER A 288 5.78 -8.49 -30.49
N PHE A 289 6.40 -9.38 -29.72
CA PHE A 289 7.18 -10.48 -30.27
C PHE A 289 6.27 -11.55 -30.87
N THR A 290 6.76 -12.21 -31.90
CA THR A 290 6.08 -13.30 -32.60
C THR A 290 6.76 -14.66 -32.38
N SER A 291 7.91 -14.68 -31.71
CA SER A 291 8.59 -15.91 -31.32
C SER A 291 9.41 -15.76 -30.03
N ALA A 292 9.69 -16.89 -29.38
CA ALA A 292 10.56 -16.97 -28.21
C ALA A 292 12.01 -16.54 -28.53
N ASP A 293 12.54 -16.93 -29.68
CA ASP A 293 13.92 -16.64 -30.06
C ASP A 293 14.13 -15.13 -30.26
N GLU A 294 13.18 -14.45 -30.93
CA GLU A 294 13.20 -12.99 -31.09
C GLU A 294 13.21 -12.28 -29.74
N ALA A 295 12.37 -12.73 -28.82
CA ALA A 295 12.29 -12.16 -27.46
C ALA A 295 13.60 -12.31 -26.68
N LEU A 296 14.21 -13.51 -26.70
CA LEU A 296 15.48 -13.79 -26.04
C LEU A 296 16.66 -13.01 -26.67
N GLU A 297 16.71 -12.89 -27.97
CA GLU A 297 17.74 -12.11 -28.68
C GLU A 297 17.60 -10.61 -28.31
N SER A 298 16.38 -10.07 -28.34
CA SER A 298 16.11 -8.69 -28.00
C SER A 298 16.47 -8.41 -26.53
N MET A 299 16.08 -9.30 -25.60
CA MET A 299 16.44 -9.21 -24.19
C MET A 299 17.96 -9.21 -24.01
N THR A 300 18.68 -10.12 -24.60
CA THR A 300 20.15 -10.22 -24.49
C THR A 300 20.82 -8.92 -24.92
N LYS A 301 20.35 -8.31 -26.01
CA LYS A 301 20.84 -7.01 -26.48
C LYS A 301 20.50 -5.89 -25.52
N PHE A 302 19.32 -5.95 -24.88
CA PHE A 302 18.85 -4.93 -23.95
C PHE A 302 19.65 -4.94 -22.65
N VAL A 303 19.80 -6.11 -22.02
CA VAL A 303 20.51 -6.25 -20.73
C VAL A 303 22.00 -5.95 -20.81
N SER A 304 22.60 -6.07 -21.99
CA SER A 304 24.03 -5.74 -22.20
C SER A 304 24.36 -4.25 -22.05
N LYS A 305 23.35 -3.37 -21.94
CA LYS A 305 23.54 -1.92 -21.81
C LYS A 305 23.96 -1.44 -20.41
N GLY A 306 24.01 -2.34 -19.42
CA GLY A 306 24.55 -2.05 -18.09
C GLY A 306 23.58 -1.37 -17.10
N GLU A 307 22.29 -1.37 -17.38
CA GLU A 307 21.23 -0.96 -16.46
C GLU A 307 20.81 -2.11 -15.53
N ARG A 308 19.87 -1.84 -14.60
CA ARG A 308 19.28 -2.84 -13.73
C ARG A 308 17.77 -2.80 -13.83
N GLY A 309 17.10 -3.94 -13.74
CA GLY A 309 15.64 -3.90 -13.81
C GLY A 309 14.93 -5.24 -13.83
N TYR A 310 13.63 -5.12 -13.95
CA TYR A 310 12.70 -6.23 -14.16
C TYR A 310 12.24 -6.21 -15.60
N ILE A 311 12.35 -7.35 -16.28
CA ILE A 311 11.96 -7.50 -17.68
C ILE A 311 10.64 -8.24 -17.77
N ARG A 312 9.69 -7.67 -18.48
CA ARG A 312 8.42 -8.26 -18.88
C ARG A 312 8.33 -8.31 -20.39
N PHE A 313 7.78 -9.39 -20.95
CA PHE A 313 7.61 -9.52 -22.38
C PHE A 313 6.19 -9.21 -22.83
N ARG A 314 6.09 -8.64 -24.03
CA ARG A 314 4.84 -8.48 -24.77
C ARG A 314 4.88 -9.39 -26.01
N PHE A 315 3.88 -10.28 -26.12
CA PHE A 315 3.75 -11.22 -27.24
C PHE A 315 2.47 -11.00 -28.01
N ASP A 316 2.47 -11.36 -29.30
CA ASP A 316 1.25 -11.54 -30.06
C ASP A 316 0.46 -12.75 -29.54
N LEU A 317 -0.88 -12.67 -29.53
CA LEU A 317 -1.76 -13.75 -29.05
C LEU A 317 -1.57 -15.08 -29.75
N ASN A 318 -1.11 -15.05 -31.01
CA ASN A 318 -0.87 -16.24 -31.80
C ASN A 318 0.54 -16.84 -31.64
N THR A 319 1.36 -16.27 -30.74
CA THR A 319 2.73 -16.75 -30.50
C THR A 319 2.69 -18.06 -29.72
N ASP A 320 3.25 -19.12 -30.31
CA ASP A 320 3.45 -20.37 -29.59
C ASP A 320 4.78 -20.32 -28.82
N LEU A 321 4.68 -20.29 -27.49
CA LEU A 321 5.85 -20.25 -26.61
C LEU A 321 6.19 -21.66 -26.11
N PRO A 322 7.48 -22.03 -26.06
CA PRO A 322 7.92 -23.25 -25.42
C PRO A 322 7.49 -23.29 -23.94
N SER A 323 7.06 -24.43 -23.45
CA SER A 323 6.64 -24.60 -22.05
C SER A 323 7.73 -24.23 -21.02
N ASN A 324 8.99 -24.30 -21.44
CA ASN A 324 10.15 -23.92 -20.63
C ASN A 324 10.68 -22.52 -20.91
N PHE A 325 9.91 -21.64 -21.61
CA PHE A 325 10.36 -20.29 -21.95
C PHE A 325 10.86 -19.50 -20.72
N GLY A 326 10.14 -19.58 -19.60
CA GLY A 326 10.57 -18.94 -18.35
C GLY A 326 11.96 -19.40 -17.90
N GLN A 327 12.26 -20.70 -18.00
CA GLN A 327 13.59 -21.22 -17.67
C GLN A 327 14.66 -20.70 -18.65
N MET A 328 14.35 -20.61 -19.93
CA MET A 328 15.28 -20.05 -20.93
C MET A 328 15.62 -18.59 -20.62
N VAL A 329 14.64 -17.80 -20.16
CA VAL A 329 14.87 -16.41 -19.73
C VAL A 329 15.75 -16.38 -18.47
N TYR A 330 15.48 -17.20 -17.47
CA TYR A 330 16.32 -17.30 -16.29
C TYR A 330 17.78 -17.65 -16.63
N ASP A 331 17.98 -18.67 -17.45
CA ASP A 331 19.32 -19.12 -17.84
C ASP A 331 20.09 -18.02 -18.59
N ALA A 332 19.38 -17.25 -19.42
CA ALA A 332 19.98 -16.13 -20.15
C ALA A 332 20.31 -14.93 -19.25
N LEU A 333 19.63 -14.77 -18.11
CA LEU A 333 19.89 -13.70 -17.12
C LEU A 333 20.95 -14.08 -16.08
N LEU A 334 21.26 -15.36 -15.88
CA LEU A 334 22.25 -15.82 -14.88
C LEU A 334 23.60 -15.07 -14.94
N PRO A 335 24.16 -14.69 -16.09
CA PRO A 335 25.44 -13.98 -16.14
C PRO A 335 25.40 -12.57 -15.53
N TYR A 336 24.23 -12.01 -15.31
CA TYR A 336 24.03 -10.65 -14.83
C TYR A 336 23.85 -10.51 -13.30
N ASN A 337 24.11 -11.61 -12.54
CA ASN A 337 24.19 -11.59 -11.08
C ASN A 337 23.05 -10.84 -10.39
N ASP A 338 21.79 -11.15 -10.71
CA ASP A 338 20.62 -10.52 -10.09
C ASP A 338 20.41 -9.02 -10.39
N GLU A 339 21.22 -8.42 -11.25
CA GLU A 339 20.98 -7.05 -11.72
C GLU A 339 19.71 -6.97 -12.57
N TRP A 340 19.46 -8.02 -13.34
CA TRP A 340 18.29 -8.20 -14.17
C TRP A 340 17.41 -9.33 -13.64
N ARG A 341 16.12 -9.06 -13.55
CA ARG A 341 15.11 -9.97 -12.99
C ARG A 341 13.97 -10.17 -13.99
N TYR A 342 13.43 -11.37 -14.04
CA TYR A 342 12.35 -11.73 -14.94
C TYR A 342 10.98 -11.58 -14.26
N ASN A 343 10.08 -10.83 -14.91
CA ASN A 343 8.67 -10.81 -14.56
C ASN A 343 7.90 -11.83 -15.43
N PRO A 344 7.39 -12.93 -14.87
CA PRO A 344 6.70 -13.97 -15.62
C PRO A 344 5.30 -13.58 -16.11
N LYS A 345 4.74 -12.46 -15.64
CA LYS A 345 3.45 -11.95 -16.10
C LYS A 345 3.61 -11.32 -17.49
N MET A 346 3.41 -12.10 -18.54
CA MET A 346 3.51 -11.64 -19.92
C MET A 346 2.32 -10.77 -20.32
N LEU A 347 2.54 -9.84 -21.24
CA LEU A 347 1.49 -9.08 -21.92
C LEU A 347 1.18 -9.77 -23.25
N TRP A 348 -0.10 -9.92 -23.54
CA TRP A 348 -0.58 -10.52 -24.78
C TRP A 348 -1.35 -9.49 -25.56
N THR A 349 -0.99 -9.29 -26.84
CA THR A 349 -1.65 -8.36 -27.74
C THR A 349 -1.98 -9.09 -29.05
N GLY A 350 -3.14 -8.84 -29.59
CA GLY A 350 -3.54 -9.40 -30.87
C GLY A 350 -4.92 -8.93 -31.26
N VAL A 351 -5.13 -8.71 -32.55
CA VAL A 351 -6.44 -8.48 -33.13
C VAL A 351 -7.09 -9.85 -33.25
N SER A 352 -8.09 -10.17 -32.43
CA SER A 352 -9.07 -11.15 -32.89
C SER A 352 -9.74 -10.52 -34.10
N ASP A 353 -9.49 -11.07 -35.31
CA ASP A 353 -10.27 -10.78 -36.53
C ASP A 353 -11.73 -11.24 -36.35
N SER A 354 -12.42 -10.58 -35.49
CA SER A 354 -13.87 -10.59 -35.43
C SER A 354 -14.33 -9.21 -35.01
N LYS A 355 -14.73 -8.41 -36.01
CA LYS A 355 -15.55 -7.19 -35.93
C LYS A 355 -15.37 -6.38 -34.65
N GLU A 356 -14.92 -5.12 -34.84
CA GLU A 356 -15.16 -4.04 -33.92
C GLU A 356 -16.42 -4.27 -33.06
N SER A 357 -16.26 -5.02 -31.99
CA SER A 357 -16.99 -4.74 -30.79
C SER A 357 -16.01 -3.87 -30.00
N GLU A 358 -16.31 -2.59 -29.89
CA GLU A 358 -15.92 -1.83 -28.73
C GLU A 358 -16.00 -2.78 -27.56
N LYS A 359 -14.85 -3.32 -27.09
CA LYS A 359 -14.80 -3.86 -25.74
C LYS A 359 -15.04 -2.62 -24.90
N GLU A 360 -16.31 -2.39 -24.59
CA GLU A 360 -16.64 -1.69 -23.35
C GLU A 360 -15.80 -2.44 -22.30
N GLU A 361 -14.69 -1.88 -21.88
CA GLU A 361 -14.17 -2.19 -20.57
C GLU A 361 -15.39 -2.06 -19.69
N LEU A 362 -15.83 -3.17 -19.10
CA LEU A 362 -16.89 -3.13 -18.11
C LEU A 362 -16.31 -2.33 -16.93
N VAL A 363 -16.38 -1.01 -17.07
CA VAL A 363 -16.08 -0.08 -16.00
C VAL A 363 -17.27 -0.19 -15.05
N PHE A 364 -17.17 -1.12 -14.12
CA PHE A 364 -18.11 -1.14 -13.01
C PHE A 364 -17.88 0.12 -12.19
N GLU A 365 -18.88 0.97 -12.08
CA GLU A 365 -18.85 2.01 -11.08
C GLU A 365 -18.68 1.36 -9.70
N VAL A 366 -17.83 1.92 -8.85
CA VAL A 366 -17.56 1.42 -7.49
C VAL A 366 -18.88 1.20 -6.72
N ALA A 367 -19.91 2.03 -6.97
CA ALA A 367 -21.25 1.87 -6.43
C ALA A 367 -21.96 0.60 -6.91
N GLU A 368 -21.72 0.12 -8.12
CA GLU A 368 -22.29 -1.12 -8.64
C GLU A 368 -21.61 -2.35 -8.06
N LEU A 369 -20.28 -2.33 -7.92
CA LEU A 369 -19.52 -3.39 -7.26
C LEU A 369 -19.89 -3.54 -5.79
N GLN A 370 -20.20 -2.46 -5.10
CA GLN A 370 -20.68 -2.49 -3.70
C GLN A 370 -22.09 -3.12 -3.55
N GLN A 371 -22.90 -3.13 -4.60
CA GLN A 371 -24.22 -3.76 -4.61
C GLN A 371 -24.18 -5.24 -4.99
N MET A 372 -23.06 -5.72 -5.58
CA MET A 372 -22.88 -7.12 -5.93
C MET A 372 -22.47 -7.93 -4.69
N THR A 373 -23.46 -8.38 -3.93
CA THR A 373 -23.24 -9.23 -2.75
C THR A 373 -23.06 -10.71 -3.09
N ASP A 374 -23.38 -11.11 -4.33
CA ASP A 374 -23.31 -12.48 -4.81
C ASP A 374 -22.28 -12.61 -5.95
N PRO A 375 -21.19 -13.39 -5.79
CA PRO A 375 -20.19 -13.62 -6.83
C PRO A 375 -20.75 -14.16 -8.14
N MET A 376 -21.89 -14.90 -8.10
CA MET A 376 -22.55 -15.39 -9.31
C MET A 376 -23.07 -14.27 -10.20
N MET A 377 -23.52 -13.15 -9.64
CA MET A 377 -23.95 -11.99 -10.43
C MET A 377 -22.82 -11.41 -11.27
N PHE A 378 -21.57 -11.48 -10.76
CA PHE A 378 -20.38 -11.04 -11.50
C PHE A 378 -20.09 -11.99 -12.67
N ILE A 379 -20.13 -13.30 -12.44
CA ILE A 379 -19.88 -14.32 -13.45
C ILE A 379 -20.93 -14.25 -14.57
N GLU A 380 -22.19 -14.07 -14.22
CA GLU A 380 -23.30 -13.91 -15.18
C GLU A 380 -23.13 -12.67 -16.08
N ARG A 381 -22.64 -11.54 -15.52
CA ARG A 381 -22.39 -10.31 -16.27
C ARG A 381 -21.14 -10.37 -17.15
N THR A 382 -20.16 -11.20 -16.80
CA THR A 382 -18.90 -11.34 -17.56
C THR A 382 -18.93 -12.56 -18.49
N GLN A 383 -20.04 -13.24 -18.64
CA GLN A 383 -20.19 -14.45 -19.45
C GLN A 383 -19.68 -14.30 -20.89
N ASP A 384 -19.94 -13.14 -21.51
CA ASP A 384 -19.52 -12.86 -22.88
C ASP A 384 -17.99 -12.81 -23.07
N GLN A 385 -17.23 -12.64 -21.98
CA GLN A 385 -15.77 -12.63 -21.98
C GLN A 385 -15.17 -14.06 -21.95
N TYR A 386 -15.99 -15.05 -21.61
CA TYR A 386 -15.57 -16.45 -21.46
C TYR A 386 -16.45 -17.38 -22.31
N PRO A 387 -16.37 -17.28 -23.64
CA PRO A 387 -17.17 -18.14 -24.53
C PRO A 387 -16.70 -19.59 -24.39
N GLY A 388 -17.48 -20.42 -23.77
CA GLY A 388 -17.19 -21.82 -23.47
C GLY A 388 -17.35 -22.18 -21.99
N LEU A 389 -17.64 -21.20 -21.14
CA LEU A 389 -18.01 -21.44 -19.75
C LEU A 389 -19.49 -21.82 -19.70
N ASP A 390 -19.80 -23.01 -19.20
CA ASP A 390 -21.17 -23.39 -18.91
C ASP A 390 -21.58 -22.81 -17.55
N LEU A 391 -22.50 -21.84 -17.57
CA LEU A 391 -22.95 -21.16 -16.35
C LEU A 391 -23.64 -22.08 -15.36
N GLU A 392 -24.29 -23.15 -15.85
CA GLU A 392 -24.97 -24.12 -14.98
C GLU A 392 -23.94 -24.93 -14.20
N ASP A 393 -22.85 -25.35 -14.85
CA ASP A 393 -21.74 -26.06 -14.20
C ASP A 393 -21.05 -25.17 -13.16
N VAL A 394 -20.84 -23.88 -13.48
CA VAL A 394 -20.23 -22.90 -12.56
C VAL A 394 -21.14 -22.65 -11.37
N ARG A 395 -22.46 -22.50 -11.58
CA ARG A 395 -23.46 -22.33 -10.51
C ARG A 395 -23.50 -23.53 -9.59
N GLN A 396 -23.47 -24.72 -10.15
CA GLN A 396 -23.45 -25.95 -9.38
C GLN A 396 -22.20 -26.04 -8.51
N ALA A 397 -21.01 -25.77 -9.09
CA ALA A 397 -19.76 -25.77 -8.35
C ALA A 397 -19.74 -24.70 -7.24
N PHE A 398 -20.31 -23.53 -7.50
CA PHE A 398 -20.42 -22.46 -6.51
C PHE A 398 -21.32 -22.83 -5.32
N GLU A 399 -22.48 -23.44 -5.58
CA GLU A 399 -23.37 -23.90 -4.52
C GLU A 399 -22.78 -25.08 -3.71
N GLU A 400 -22.00 -25.96 -4.34
CA GLU A 400 -21.27 -27.02 -3.64
C GLU A 400 -20.21 -26.42 -2.68
N VAL A 401 -19.39 -25.47 -3.13
CA VAL A 401 -18.40 -24.79 -2.29
C VAL A 401 -19.06 -24.01 -1.15
N LYS A 402 -20.15 -23.32 -1.43
CA LYS A 402 -20.91 -22.57 -0.44
C LYS A 402 -21.48 -23.47 0.66
N ALA A 403 -22.01 -24.63 0.28
CA ALA A 403 -22.51 -25.62 1.21
C ALA A 403 -21.38 -26.20 2.09
N GLU A 404 -20.21 -26.48 1.52
CA GLU A 404 -19.04 -26.96 2.25
C GLU A 404 -18.51 -25.89 3.23
N MET A 405 -18.47 -24.63 2.82
CA MET A 405 -18.07 -23.51 3.71
C MET A 405 -19.04 -23.34 4.89
N LEU A 406 -20.33 -23.50 4.70
CA LEU A 406 -21.31 -23.45 5.78
C LEU A 406 -21.09 -24.57 6.79
N LEU A 407 -20.86 -25.79 6.34
CA LEU A 407 -20.55 -26.95 7.20
C LEU A 407 -19.25 -26.70 8.01
N LEU A 408 -18.20 -26.19 7.37
CA LEU A 408 -16.93 -25.87 8.04
C LEU A 408 -17.10 -24.77 9.11
N ASN A 409 -17.95 -23.79 8.86
CA ASN A 409 -18.25 -22.73 9.82
C ASN A 409 -19.05 -23.26 11.02
N GLU A 410 -20.04 -24.12 10.78
CA GLU A 410 -20.80 -24.77 11.85
C GLU A 410 -19.90 -25.66 12.72
N GLU A 411 -18.97 -26.43 12.11
CA GLU A 411 -18.01 -27.22 12.86
C GLU A 411 -17.05 -26.36 13.72
N LYS A 412 -16.63 -25.21 13.18
CA LYS A 412 -15.81 -24.24 13.94
C LYS A 412 -16.57 -23.65 15.11
N GLU A 413 -17.83 -23.28 14.92
CA GLU A 413 -18.67 -22.78 16.02
C GLU A 413 -18.93 -23.83 17.09
N ILE A 414 -19.18 -25.08 16.72
CA ILE A 414 -19.33 -26.20 17.67
C ILE A 414 -18.04 -26.42 18.46
N LYS A 415 -16.87 -26.41 17.80
CA LYS A 415 -15.56 -26.53 18.48
C LYS A 415 -15.28 -25.36 19.42
N ASN A 416 -15.67 -24.16 19.05
CA ASN A 416 -15.51 -22.97 19.90
C ASN A 416 -16.44 -23.03 21.13
N ARG A 417 -17.70 -23.48 20.97
CA ARG A 417 -18.63 -23.67 22.10
C ARG A 417 -18.15 -24.77 23.08
N GLN A 418 -17.54 -25.83 22.57
CA GLN A 418 -16.97 -26.91 23.41
C GLN A 418 -15.73 -26.46 24.19
N LYS A 419 -14.94 -25.52 23.66
CA LYS A 419 -13.78 -24.94 24.40
C LYS A 419 -14.20 -23.98 25.51
N THR A 420 -15.36 -23.33 25.36
CA THR A 420 -15.87 -22.37 26.38
C THR A 420 -16.61 -23.05 27.53
N THR A 421 -16.91 -24.36 27.42
CA THR A 421 -17.63 -25.14 28.43
C THR A 421 -16.77 -26.14 29.21
N ALA A 422 -15.44 -26.15 29.01
CA ALA A 422 -14.54 -26.96 29.82
C ALA A 422 -14.29 -26.25 31.17
N PRO A 423 -14.61 -26.90 32.31
CA PRO A 423 -14.32 -26.32 33.62
C PRO A 423 -12.81 -26.28 33.87
N GLU A 424 -12.34 -25.12 34.34
CA GLU A 424 -10.97 -24.95 34.86
C GLU A 424 -10.72 -25.98 35.96
N GLN A 425 -9.71 -26.84 35.76
CA GLN A 425 -9.11 -27.67 36.81
C GLN A 425 -7.74 -27.12 37.17
#